data_1e9b0694b9130e64382e8966c2fef4b2
#
_entry.id   1e9b0694b9130e64382e8966c2fef4b2
#
_cell.length_a   1.000
_cell.length_b   1.000
_cell.length_c   1.000
_cell.angle_alpha   90.00
_cell.angle_beta   90.00
_cell.angle_gamma   90.00
#
_symmetry.space_group_name_H-M   'P 1'
#
loop_
_entity.id
_entity.type
_entity.pdbx_description
1 polymer ?
#
loop_
_entity_poly.entity_id
_entity_poly.type
_entity_poly.pdbx_seq_one_letter_code
_entity_poly.pdbx_strand_id
1 'polypeptide(L)'
;MSKRLLLFGFDETYFKHNTNEEDLSHLREMEKLLEKLTNNNEVITVVLTGSTFQSVMDKMDQVNMTFKPLHIFSDLSSKMFTWNNGEYVESETYKKKVLSEPFLFEDIEDILHHISAQYNVEFIPQRAFEGNETHYNFYFHSTGNHNNDRRILEVLVRYANDQNYTARFSRSNPLAGDPENAYDIDFTPSNAGKLYATQFLMKKYNIPVKSILGFGDSGNDEAYLSYLEHAYLMSNSRDEALKQKFRLTKYPYYQGITLHVKEFVEGKYDY
;
A
#
# COMPACT_ATOMS: atom_id res chain seq x y z
N MET A 1 -0.91 9.78 27.55
CA MET A 1 -0.31 10.25 26.28
C MET A 1 -1.28 10.00 25.15
N SER A 2 -1.38 10.89 24.14
CA SER A 2 -2.21 10.61 22.97
C SER A 2 -1.56 9.50 22.13
N LYS A 3 -2.36 8.53 21.67
CA LYS A 3 -1.87 7.47 20.77
C LYS A 3 -1.37 8.06 19.46
N ARG A 4 -0.34 7.42 18.88
CA ARG A 4 0.21 7.73 17.56
C ARG A 4 -0.15 6.63 16.56
N LEU A 5 -0.18 6.95 15.27
CA LEU A 5 -0.29 5.95 14.20
C LEU A 5 1.09 5.74 13.55
N LEU A 6 1.46 4.48 13.35
CA LEU A 6 2.59 4.07 12.54
C LEU A 6 2.05 3.34 11.30
N LEU A 7 2.26 3.92 10.13
CA LEU A 7 1.75 3.42 8.85
C LEU A 7 2.92 2.92 8.02
N PHE A 8 2.83 1.69 7.52
CA PHE A 8 3.86 1.04 6.73
C PHE A 8 3.30 0.57 5.39
N GLY A 9 3.95 0.91 4.27
CA GLY A 9 3.87 0.07 3.08
C GLY A 9 4.28 -1.36 3.44
N PHE A 10 3.93 -2.37 2.65
CA PHE A 10 4.30 -3.74 2.97
C PHE A 10 5.53 -4.20 2.19
N ASP A 11 5.37 -4.53 0.92
CA ASP A 11 6.46 -4.98 0.07
C ASP A 11 7.53 -3.89 -0.04
N GLU A 12 8.80 -4.25 0.06
CA GLU A 12 9.98 -3.36 0.01
C GLU A 12 9.99 -2.23 1.08
N THR A 13 9.04 -2.26 2.01
CA THR A 13 8.98 -1.35 3.18
C THR A 13 9.05 -2.14 4.48
N TYR A 14 7.92 -2.74 4.91
CA TYR A 14 7.80 -3.57 6.12
C TYR A 14 8.24 -5.03 5.89
N PHE A 15 8.22 -5.50 4.66
CA PHE A 15 8.69 -6.80 4.23
C PHE A 15 9.79 -6.64 3.17
N LYS A 16 10.92 -7.32 3.38
CA LYS A 16 12.04 -7.40 2.44
C LYS A 16 12.02 -8.74 1.73
N HIS A 17 11.99 -8.72 0.40
CA HIS A 17 12.23 -9.93 -0.39
C HIS A 17 13.70 -10.35 -0.27
N ASN A 18 13.96 -11.66 -0.29
CA ASN A 18 15.32 -12.22 -0.21
C ASN A 18 16.11 -11.77 1.04
N THR A 19 15.54 -11.99 2.23
CA THR A 19 16.17 -11.71 3.52
C THR A 19 17.36 -12.62 3.80
N ASN A 20 18.43 -12.06 4.38
CA ASN A 20 19.57 -12.80 4.95
C ASN A 20 19.51 -12.78 6.50
N GLU A 21 20.51 -13.39 7.16
CA GLU A 21 20.57 -13.46 8.64
C GLU A 21 20.64 -12.08 9.30
N GLU A 22 21.36 -11.13 8.71
CA GLU A 22 21.47 -9.77 9.22
C GLU A 22 20.13 -9.06 9.14
N ASP A 23 19.41 -9.20 8.00
CA ASP A 23 18.07 -8.65 7.82
C ASP A 23 17.10 -9.21 8.87
N LEU A 24 17.17 -10.53 9.14
CA LEU A 24 16.31 -11.15 10.15
C LEU A 24 16.64 -10.64 11.56
N SER A 25 17.92 -10.35 11.87
CA SER A 25 18.31 -9.70 13.13
C SER A 25 17.64 -8.33 13.27
N HIS A 26 17.74 -7.49 12.24
CA HIS A 26 17.10 -6.17 12.23
C HIS A 26 15.56 -6.24 12.30
N LEU A 27 14.97 -7.25 11.64
CA LEU A 27 13.54 -7.51 11.77
C LEU A 27 13.16 -7.77 13.23
N ARG A 28 13.92 -8.64 13.95
CA ARG A 28 13.65 -8.93 15.37
C ARG A 28 13.81 -7.72 16.27
N GLU A 29 14.75 -6.82 15.98
CA GLU A 29 14.88 -5.54 16.70
C GLU A 29 13.68 -4.64 16.49
N MET A 30 13.22 -4.51 15.25
CA MET A 30 12.02 -3.74 14.90
C MET A 30 10.78 -4.31 15.60
N GLU A 31 10.58 -5.63 15.54
CA GLU A 31 9.45 -6.30 16.17
C GLU A 31 9.41 -6.06 17.68
N LYS A 32 10.55 -6.20 18.38
CA LYS A 32 10.66 -5.92 19.82
C LYS A 32 10.30 -4.48 20.16
N LEU A 33 10.72 -3.52 19.33
CA LEU A 33 10.37 -2.12 19.52
C LEU A 33 8.86 -1.90 19.34
N LEU A 34 8.28 -2.40 18.25
CA LEU A 34 6.86 -2.24 17.97
C LEU A 34 5.98 -2.91 19.02
N GLU A 35 6.37 -4.11 19.47
CA GLU A 35 5.68 -4.83 20.54
C GLU A 35 5.70 -4.02 21.85
N LYS A 36 6.86 -3.50 22.26
CA LYS A 36 6.98 -2.66 23.44
C LYS A 36 6.07 -1.44 23.38
N LEU A 37 6.09 -0.71 22.24
CA LEU A 37 5.29 0.52 22.07
C LEU A 37 3.79 0.20 22.02
N THR A 38 3.41 -0.92 21.40
CA THR A 38 2.01 -1.36 21.34
C THR A 38 1.50 -1.78 22.71
N ASN A 39 2.27 -2.56 23.48
CA ASN A 39 1.93 -3.01 24.82
C ASN A 39 1.79 -1.83 25.80
N ASN A 40 2.57 -0.77 25.61
CA ASN A 40 2.46 0.47 26.37
C ASN A 40 1.28 1.37 25.93
N ASN A 41 0.48 0.96 24.94
CA ASN A 41 -0.58 1.78 24.32
C ASN A 41 -0.08 3.13 23.73
N GLU A 42 1.18 3.21 23.34
CA GLU A 42 1.78 4.43 22.77
C GLU A 42 1.46 4.59 21.28
N VAL A 43 1.38 3.44 20.57
CA VAL A 43 1.19 3.42 19.11
C VAL A 43 0.07 2.45 18.67
N ILE A 44 -0.46 2.72 17.50
CA ILE A 44 -1.26 1.80 16.69
C ILE A 44 -0.48 1.53 15.42
N THR A 45 -0.22 0.26 15.13
CA THR A 45 0.58 -0.19 13.97
C THR A 45 -0.33 -0.64 12.84
N VAL A 46 -0.03 -0.20 11.63
CA VAL A 46 -0.88 -0.41 10.45
C VAL A 46 -0.02 -0.71 9.23
N VAL A 47 -0.36 -1.77 8.52
CA VAL A 47 0.18 -2.08 7.19
C VAL A 47 -0.83 -1.65 6.12
N LEU A 48 -0.36 -0.94 5.08
CA LEU A 48 -1.12 -0.48 3.91
C LEU A 48 -0.49 -1.08 2.65
N THR A 49 -1.18 -1.99 1.95
CA THR A 49 -0.58 -2.69 0.81
C THR A 49 -1.51 -2.82 -0.39
N GLY A 50 -0.91 -2.98 -1.58
CA GLY A 50 -1.58 -3.41 -2.80
C GLY A 50 -1.86 -4.91 -2.84
N SER A 51 -1.04 -5.70 -2.13
CA SER A 51 -1.14 -7.16 -2.09
C SER A 51 -2.44 -7.64 -1.45
N THR A 52 -2.87 -8.85 -1.81
CA THR A 52 -3.99 -9.53 -1.15
C THR A 52 -3.64 -9.87 0.30
N PHE A 53 -4.65 -10.00 1.16
CA PHE A 53 -4.44 -10.37 2.56
C PHE A 53 -3.69 -11.70 2.70
N GLN A 54 -4.04 -12.71 1.89
CA GLN A 54 -3.35 -14.01 1.92
C GLN A 54 -1.86 -13.86 1.56
N SER A 55 -1.53 -13.08 0.53
CA SER A 55 -0.12 -12.82 0.17
C SER A 55 0.66 -12.15 1.30
N VAL A 56 0.03 -11.24 2.05
CA VAL A 56 0.66 -10.64 3.24
C VAL A 56 0.95 -11.69 4.31
N MET A 57 -0.02 -12.57 4.60
CA MET A 57 0.15 -13.62 5.61
C MET A 57 1.24 -14.60 5.22
N ASP A 58 1.25 -15.09 3.97
CA ASP A 58 2.26 -16.03 3.46
C ASP A 58 3.68 -15.43 3.57
N LYS A 59 3.83 -14.16 3.22
CA LYS A 59 5.13 -13.44 3.31
C LYS A 59 5.56 -13.22 4.76
N MET A 60 4.64 -12.89 5.66
CA MET A 60 4.96 -12.77 7.09
C MET A 60 5.42 -14.12 7.67
N ASP A 61 4.78 -15.21 7.27
CA ASP A 61 5.13 -16.56 7.71
C ASP A 61 6.48 -17.02 7.12
N GLN A 62 6.78 -16.65 5.86
CA GLN A 62 8.06 -16.96 5.20
C GLN A 62 9.29 -16.52 6.01
N VAL A 63 9.22 -15.39 6.69
CA VAL A 63 10.30 -14.85 7.53
C VAL A 63 10.02 -14.98 9.04
N ASN A 64 9.01 -15.76 9.39
CA ASN A 64 8.57 -16.00 10.76
C ASN A 64 8.34 -14.67 11.54
N MET A 65 7.60 -13.73 10.98
CA MET A 65 7.23 -12.50 11.68
C MET A 65 6.38 -12.82 12.91
N THR A 66 6.87 -12.44 14.07
CA THR A 66 6.21 -12.68 15.36
C THR A 66 5.29 -11.55 15.77
N PHE A 67 5.65 -10.30 15.45
CA PHE A 67 4.82 -9.15 15.72
C PHE A 67 3.68 -9.05 14.70
N LYS A 68 2.46 -8.87 15.20
CA LYS A 68 1.25 -8.71 14.38
C LYS A 68 0.76 -7.26 14.45
N PRO A 69 0.86 -6.48 13.34
CA PRO A 69 0.28 -5.13 13.28
C PRO A 69 -1.21 -5.15 13.64
N LEU A 70 -1.70 -4.12 14.35
CA LEU A 70 -3.11 -4.09 14.75
C LEU A 70 -4.06 -4.09 13.55
N HIS A 71 -3.69 -3.39 12.48
CA HIS A 71 -4.47 -3.38 11.26
C HIS A 71 -3.61 -3.72 10.04
N ILE A 72 -4.20 -4.48 9.11
CA ILE A 72 -3.70 -4.70 7.76
C ILE A 72 -4.78 -4.23 6.79
N PHE A 73 -4.41 -3.31 5.91
CA PHE A 73 -5.24 -2.91 4.78
C PHE A 73 -4.64 -3.52 3.52
N SER A 74 -5.33 -4.47 2.94
CA SER A 74 -4.95 -5.20 1.73
C SER A 74 -5.71 -4.71 0.49
N ASP A 75 -5.38 -5.28 -0.67
CA ASP A 75 -6.10 -5.02 -1.93
C ASP A 75 -6.17 -3.50 -2.23
N LEU A 76 -5.00 -2.84 -2.30
CA LEU A 76 -4.86 -1.38 -2.39
C LEU A 76 -5.62 -0.62 -1.29
N SER A 77 -5.61 -1.19 -0.09
CA SER A 77 -6.30 -0.66 1.08
C SER A 77 -7.83 -0.55 0.91
N SER A 78 -8.42 -1.42 0.09
CA SER A 78 -9.87 -1.55 -0.05
C SER A 78 -10.49 -2.50 0.98
N LYS A 79 -9.69 -3.38 1.60
CA LYS A 79 -10.09 -4.26 2.69
C LYS A 79 -9.31 -3.94 3.95
N MET A 80 -9.94 -4.04 5.11
CA MET A 80 -9.33 -3.81 6.42
C MET A 80 -9.48 -5.03 7.30
N PHE A 81 -8.37 -5.55 7.80
CA PHE A 81 -8.32 -6.63 8.77
C PHE A 81 -7.78 -6.11 10.10
N THR A 82 -8.35 -6.56 11.19
CA THR A 82 -7.95 -6.16 12.55
C THR A 82 -7.52 -7.38 13.34
N TRP A 83 -6.33 -7.34 13.95
CA TRP A 83 -5.86 -8.38 14.86
C TRP A 83 -6.71 -8.41 16.13
N ASN A 84 -7.34 -9.53 16.39
CA ASN A 84 -8.20 -9.73 17.54
C ASN A 84 -8.13 -11.17 18.04
N ASN A 85 -7.74 -11.36 19.31
CA ASN A 85 -7.72 -12.65 19.99
C ASN A 85 -6.98 -13.78 19.25
N GLY A 86 -5.87 -13.45 18.56
CA GLY A 86 -5.03 -14.45 17.89
C GLY A 86 -5.31 -14.63 16.40
N GLU A 87 -6.26 -13.90 15.82
CA GLU A 87 -6.60 -13.95 14.39
C GLU A 87 -6.89 -12.57 13.81
N TYR A 88 -6.78 -12.44 12.50
CA TYR A 88 -7.23 -11.25 11.79
C TYR A 88 -8.69 -11.40 11.35
N VAL A 89 -9.50 -10.40 11.69
CA VAL A 89 -10.93 -10.34 11.35
C VAL A 89 -11.17 -9.19 10.38
N GLU A 90 -11.85 -9.45 9.26
CA GLU A 90 -12.23 -8.42 8.30
C GLU A 90 -13.24 -7.44 8.90
N SER A 91 -13.08 -6.15 8.59
CA SER A 91 -13.93 -5.08 9.10
C SER A 91 -15.14 -4.83 8.21
N GLU A 92 -16.29 -5.38 8.56
CA GLU A 92 -17.57 -5.10 7.87
C GLU A 92 -17.91 -3.60 7.83
N THR A 93 -17.56 -2.86 8.87
CA THR A 93 -17.79 -1.40 8.92
C THR A 93 -16.95 -0.67 7.87
N TYR A 94 -15.72 -1.10 7.65
CA TYR A 94 -14.85 -0.52 6.62
C TYR A 94 -15.34 -0.93 5.22
N LYS A 95 -15.65 -2.21 5.02
CA LYS A 95 -16.20 -2.74 3.76
C LYS A 95 -17.44 -1.96 3.30
N LYS A 96 -18.40 -1.72 4.20
CA LYS A 96 -19.60 -0.92 3.91
C LYS A 96 -19.29 0.53 3.53
N LYS A 97 -18.20 1.10 4.03
CA LYS A 97 -17.79 2.47 3.64
C LYS A 97 -17.11 2.49 2.28
N VAL A 98 -16.28 1.51 2.00
CA VAL A 98 -15.61 1.36 0.70
C VAL A 98 -16.64 1.14 -0.40
N LEU A 99 -17.63 0.25 -0.18
CA LEU A 99 -18.68 -0.09 -1.12
C LEU A 99 -19.94 0.80 -0.96
N SER A 100 -19.80 2.04 -0.49
CA SER A 100 -20.94 2.95 -0.37
C SER A 100 -21.48 3.44 -1.73
N GLU A 101 -20.66 3.36 -2.78
CA GLU A 101 -21.02 3.60 -4.18
C GLU A 101 -20.90 2.29 -4.97
N PRO A 102 -21.67 2.12 -6.05
CA PRO A 102 -21.57 0.95 -6.93
C PRO A 102 -20.15 0.76 -7.46
N PHE A 103 -19.65 -0.48 -7.43
CA PHE A 103 -18.36 -0.87 -7.98
C PHE A 103 -18.53 -2.21 -8.69
N LEU A 104 -18.86 -2.19 -9.98
CA LEU A 104 -19.27 -3.35 -10.75
C LEU A 104 -18.18 -3.74 -11.75
N PHE A 105 -17.92 -5.04 -11.86
CA PHE A 105 -16.93 -5.57 -12.79
C PHE A 105 -17.31 -5.32 -14.25
N GLU A 106 -18.59 -5.45 -14.57
CA GLU A 106 -19.12 -5.23 -15.92
C GLU A 106 -18.85 -3.80 -16.43
N ASP A 107 -19.00 -2.79 -15.58
CA ASP A 107 -18.69 -1.41 -15.95
C ASP A 107 -17.19 -1.21 -16.23
N ILE A 108 -16.34 -1.92 -15.50
CA ILE A 108 -14.87 -1.88 -15.70
C ILE A 108 -14.51 -2.58 -17.01
N GLU A 109 -15.15 -3.72 -17.33
CA GLU A 109 -14.97 -4.38 -18.63
C GLU A 109 -15.36 -3.45 -19.79
N ASP A 110 -16.46 -2.72 -19.68
CA ASP A 110 -16.88 -1.75 -20.69
C ASP A 110 -15.86 -0.61 -20.87
N ILE A 111 -15.28 -0.09 -19.77
CA ILE A 111 -14.20 0.89 -19.80
C ILE A 111 -12.98 0.34 -20.56
N LEU A 112 -12.56 -0.88 -20.20
CA LEU A 112 -11.40 -1.54 -20.82
C LEU A 112 -11.65 -1.85 -22.30
N HIS A 113 -12.83 -2.34 -22.67
CA HIS A 113 -13.22 -2.60 -24.04
C HIS A 113 -13.21 -1.32 -24.88
N HIS A 114 -13.70 -0.20 -24.34
CA HIS A 114 -13.66 1.10 -25.04
C HIS A 114 -12.22 1.52 -25.39
N ILE A 115 -11.31 1.44 -24.42
CA ILE A 115 -9.89 1.80 -24.62
C ILE A 115 -9.18 0.80 -25.54
N SER A 116 -9.47 -0.51 -25.38
CA SER A 116 -8.93 -1.57 -26.25
C SER A 116 -9.27 -1.33 -27.72
N ALA A 117 -10.52 -1.02 -28.00
CA ALA A 117 -11.00 -0.75 -29.36
C ALA A 117 -10.37 0.53 -29.95
N GLN A 118 -10.22 1.58 -29.13
CA GLN A 118 -9.67 2.87 -29.59
C GLN A 118 -8.18 2.80 -29.92
N TYR A 119 -7.40 2.03 -29.16
CA TYR A 119 -5.95 2.01 -29.25
C TYR A 119 -5.37 0.69 -29.79
N ASN A 120 -6.23 -0.29 -30.09
CA ASN A 120 -5.86 -1.65 -30.51
C ASN A 120 -4.87 -2.30 -29.54
N VAL A 121 -5.23 -2.31 -28.25
CA VAL A 121 -4.46 -2.88 -27.13
C VAL A 121 -5.31 -3.87 -26.35
N GLU A 122 -4.66 -4.67 -25.48
CA GLU A 122 -5.32 -5.68 -24.67
C GLU A 122 -5.00 -5.47 -23.19
N PHE A 123 -6.00 -5.72 -22.32
CA PHE A 123 -5.87 -5.75 -20.88
C PHE A 123 -6.17 -7.17 -20.38
N ILE A 124 -5.25 -7.75 -19.63
CA ILE A 124 -5.30 -9.14 -19.18
C ILE A 124 -5.62 -9.18 -17.68
N PRO A 125 -6.75 -9.78 -17.26
CA PRO A 125 -7.11 -9.89 -15.84
C PRO A 125 -6.04 -10.63 -15.04
N GLN A 126 -5.72 -10.12 -13.84
CA GLN A 126 -4.83 -10.80 -12.91
C GLN A 126 -5.62 -11.83 -12.07
N ARG A 127 -5.20 -13.09 -12.12
CA ARG A 127 -5.88 -14.18 -11.41
C ARG A 127 -5.89 -14.03 -9.89
N ALA A 128 -4.88 -13.37 -9.32
CA ALA A 128 -4.79 -13.14 -7.88
C ALA A 128 -5.98 -12.33 -7.31
N PHE A 129 -6.67 -11.58 -8.17
CA PHE A 129 -7.81 -10.73 -7.78
C PHE A 129 -9.15 -11.27 -8.32
N GLU A 130 -9.17 -12.48 -8.86
CA GLU A 130 -10.41 -13.11 -9.33
C GLU A 130 -11.41 -13.27 -8.18
N GLY A 131 -12.66 -12.81 -8.39
CA GLY A 131 -13.71 -12.83 -7.37
C GLY A 131 -13.58 -11.76 -6.28
N ASN A 132 -12.67 -10.80 -6.42
CA ASN A 132 -12.56 -9.68 -5.49
C ASN A 132 -13.67 -8.63 -5.76
N GLU A 133 -14.35 -8.18 -4.70
CA GLU A 133 -15.45 -7.23 -4.80
C GLU A 133 -15.00 -5.76 -4.70
N THR A 134 -13.75 -5.51 -4.33
CA THR A 134 -13.26 -4.16 -4.01
C THR A 134 -11.98 -3.77 -4.73
N HIS A 135 -11.43 -4.66 -5.53
CA HIS A 135 -10.22 -4.43 -6.29
C HIS A 135 -10.18 -5.33 -7.52
N TYR A 136 -10.11 -4.74 -8.70
CA TYR A 136 -9.88 -5.46 -9.95
C TYR A 136 -8.55 -5.00 -10.53
N ASN A 137 -7.71 -5.96 -10.92
CA ASN A 137 -6.38 -5.69 -11.44
C ASN A 137 -6.18 -6.37 -12.80
N PHE A 138 -5.49 -5.66 -13.69
CA PHE A 138 -5.19 -6.11 -15.05
C PHE A 138 -3.74 -5.83 -15.39
N TYR A 139 -3.15 -6.65 -16.25
CA TYR A 139 -1.89 -6.34 -16.92
C TYR A 139 -2.13 -5.63 -18.24
N PHE A 140 -1.29 -4.63 -18.52
CA PHE A 140 -1.10 -4.06 -19.83
C PHE A 140 0.33 -4.32 -20.27
N HIS A 141 0.55 -5.18 -21.26
CA HIS A 141 1.87 -5.42 -21.80
C HIS A 141 2.33 -4.22 -22.64
N SER A 142 3.54 -3.75 -22.39
CA SER A 142 4.12 -2.61 -23.11
C SER A 142 4.14 -2.87 -24.63
N THR A 143 3.73 -1.87 -25.41
CA THR A 143 3.85 -1.89 -26.87
C THR A 143 5.30 -1.73 -27.37
N GLY A 144 6.25 -1.57 -26.45
CA GLY A 144 7.67 -1.24 -26.74
C GLY A 144 7.93 0.27 -26.83
N ASN A 145 6.90 1.09 -26.76
CA ASN A 145 7.00 2.56 -26.72
C ASN A 145 6.38 3.10 -25.42
N HIS A 146 7.20 3.25 -24.40
CA HIS A 146 6.77 3.66 -23.06
C HIS A 146 6.04 5.01 -23.02
N ASN A 147 6.37 5.96 -23.89
CA ASN A 147 5.65 7.24 -23.96
C ASN A 147 4.23 7.07 -24.51
N ASN A 148 4.06 6.20 -25.49
CA ASN A 148 2.76 5.87 -26.04
C ASN A 148 1.94 5.06 -25.03
N ASP A 149 2.55 4.08 -24.38
CA ASP A 149 1.91 3.27 -23.34
C ASP A 149 1.36 4.16 -22.23
N ARG A 150 2.20 5.05 -21.71
CA ARG A 150 1.80 6.00 -20.65
C ARG A 150 0.64 6.87 -21.10
N ARG A 151 0.66 7.39 -22.33
CA ARG A 151 -0.44 8.19 -22.89
C ARG A 151 -1.75 7.40 -22.92
N ILE A 152 -1.72 6.14 -23.36
CA ILE A 152 -2.90 5.28 -23.40
C ILE A 152 -3.45 5.08 -21.97
N LEU A 153 -2.57 4.76 -21.02
CA LEU A 153 -2.96 4.53 -19.63
C LEU A 153 -3.48 5.80 -18.94
N GLU A 154 -2.92 6.97 -19.24
CA GLU A 154 -3.46 8.25 -18.78
C GLU A 154 -4.86 8.56 -19.36
N VAL A 155 -5.13 8.14 -20.60
CA VAL A 155 -6.48 8.24 -21.17
C VAL A 155 -7.43 7.29 -20.46
N LEU A 156 -7.01 6.03 -20.23
CA LEU A 156 -7.82 5.06 -19.49
C LEU A 156 -8.19 5.60 -18.10
N VAL A 157 -7.22 6.11 -17.35
CA VAL A 157 -7.45 6.64 -15.99
C VAL A 157 -8.45 7.81 -16.03
N ARG A 158 -8.31 8.73 -16.99
CA ARG A 158 -9.26 9.85 -17.13
C ARG A 158 -10.65 9.35 -17.48
N TYR A 159 -10.76 8.44 -18.45
CA TYR A 159 -12.04 7.89 -18.87
C TYR A 159 -12.73 7.14 -17.73
N ALA A 160 -11.99 6.33 -16.95
CA ALA A 160 -12.51 5.66 -15.77
C ALA A 160 -13.02 6.66 -14.70
N ASN A 161 -12.25 7.72 -14.44
CA ASN A 161 -12.65 8.75 -13.48
C ASN A 161 -13.94 9.49 -13.94
N ASP A 162 -14.10 9.74 -15.23
CA ASP A 162 -15.32 10.35 -15.79
C ASP A 162 -16.55 9.43 -15.62
N GLN A 163 -16.32 8.12 -15.46
CA GLN A 163 -17.36 7.12 -15.16
C GLN A 163 -17.51 6.85 -13.65
N ASN A 164 -16.89 7.65 -12.78
CA ASN A 164 -16.85 7.51 -11.31
C ASN A 164 -16.09 6.26 -10.80
N TYR A 165 -15.17 5.72 -11.59
CA TYR A 165 -14.27 4.63 -11.18
C TYR A 165 -12.88 5.17 -10.93
N THR A 166 -12.27 4.77 -9.81
CA THR A 166 -10.85 5.11 -9.55
C THR A 166 -9.95 4.09 -10.21
N ALA A 167 -9.22 4.52 -11.22
CA ALA A 167 -8.18 3.72 -11.86
C ALA A 167 -6.79 4.30 -11.57
N ARG A 168 -5.80 3.42 -11.48
CA ARG A 168 -4.38 3.76 -11.35
C ARG A 168 -3.55 2.81 -12.19
N PHE A 169 -2.34 3.21 -12.54
CA PHE A 169 -1.39 2.29 -13.14
C PHE A 169 0.01 2.49 -12.57
N SER A 170 0.77 1.41 -12.53
CA SER A 170 2.19 1.41 -12.16
C SER A 170 2.95 0.40 -13.02
N ARG A 171 4.29 0.49 -13.05
CA ARG A 171 5.08 -0.56 -13.65
C ARG A 171 5.00 -1.82 -12.80
N SER A 172 4.81 -2.95 -13.47
CA SER A 172 4.83 -4.28 -12.84
C SER A 172 6.17 -4.54 -12.16
N ASN A 173 6.13 -5.33 -11.09
CA ASN A 173 7.32 -5.70 -10.33
C ASN A 173 7.71 -7.17 -10.58
N PRO A 174 8.68 -7.46 -11.48
CA PRO A 174 9.09 -8.83 -11.75
C PRO A 174 9.65 -9.58 -10.53
N LEU A 175 10.12 -8.87 -9.50
CA LEU A 175 10.55 -9.49 -8.23
C LEU A 175 9.37 -10.05 -7.42
N ALA A 176 8.17 -9.51 -7.64
CA ALA A 176 6.94 -10.04 -7.07
C ALA A 176 6.31 -11.15 -7.92
N GLY A 177 6.90 -11.48 -9.07
CA GLY A 177 6.41 -12.49 -10.01
C GLY A 177 5.57 -11.94 -11.16
N ASP A 178 5.49 -10.62 -11.29
CA ASP A 178 4.77 -9.97 -12.39
C ASP A 178 5.53 -10.07 -13.73
N PRO A 179 4.84 -9.94 -14.87
CA PRO A 179 5.49 -9.93 -16.18
C PRO A 179 6.50 -8.80 -16.34
N GLU A 180 7.62 -9.07 -17.00
CA GLU A 180 8.54 -8.05 -17.46
C GLU A 180 7.86 -7.16 -18.52
N ASN A 181 8.22 -5.88 -18.56
CA ASN A 181 7.71 -4.92 -19.55
C ASN A 181 6.17 -4.82 -19.58
N ALA A 182 5.54 -4.87 -18.41
CA ALA A 182 4.12 -4.65 -18.25
C ALA A 182 3.83 -3.50 -17.28
N TYR A 183 2.54 -3.13 -17.23
CA TYR A 183 1.97 -2.22 -16.25
C TYR A 183 0.83 -2.94 -15.53
N ASP A 184 0.74 -2.72 -14.23
CA ASP A 184 -0.43 -3.05 -13.41
C ASP A 184 -1.44 -1.94 -13.56
N ILE A 185 -2.69 -2.31 -13.82
CA ILE A 185 -3.82 -1.39 -13.85
C ILE A 185 -4.78 -1.81 -12.76
N ASP A 186 -4.95 -0.95 -11.79
CA ASP A 186 -5.78 -1.18 -10.62
C ASP A 186 -7.06 -0.36 -10.70
N PHE A 187 -8.20 -1.02 -10.52
CA PHE A 187 -9.49 -0.37 -10.28
C PHE A 187 -9.92 -0.61 -8.84
N THR A 188 -10.29 0.46 -8.16
CA THR A 188 -10.80 0.42 -6.79
C THR A 188 -12.01 1.34 -6.65
N PRO A 189 -12.90 1.09 -5.66
CA PRO A 189 -13.91 2.06 -5.28
C PRO A 189 -13.30 3.43 -4.96
N SER A 190 -14.02 4.51 -5.22
CA SER A 190 -13.57 5.88 -4.91
C SER A 190 -13.20 6.09 -3.44
N ASN A 191 -13.86 5.35 -2.55
CA ASN A 191 -13.62 5.32 -1.10
C ASN A 191 -12.58 4.25 -0.70
N ALA A 192 -11.54 4.04 -1.49
CA ALA A 192 -10.45 3.11 -1.22
C ALA A 192 -9.07 3.78 -1.44
N GLY A 193 -8.00 3.06 -1.06
CA GLY A 193 -6.62 3.50 -1.21
C GLY A 193 -5.98 3.94 0.10
N LYS A 194 -4.64 4.01 0.08
CA LYS A 194 -3.83 4.24 1.29
C LYS A 194 -4.14 5.57 1.98
N LEU A 195 -4.42 6.63 1.21
CA LEU A 195 -4.83 7.92 1.78
C LEU A 195 -6.19 7.85 2.46
N TYR A 196 -7.18 7.22 1.81
CA TYR A 196 -8.51 7.04 2.40
C TYR A 196 -8.44 6.20 3.69
N ALA A 197 -7.69 5.09 3.68
CA ALA A 197 -7.46 4.26 4.86
C ALA A 197 -6.81 5.07 6.00
N THR A 198 -5.83 5.92 5.69
CA THR A 198 -5.19 6.83 6.65
C THR A 198 -6.21 7.77 7.28
N GLN A 199 -6.99 8.46 6.47
CA GLN A 199 -8.03 9.40 6.94
C GLN A 199 -9.14 8.69 7.75
N PHE A 200 -9.52 7.48 7.34
CA PHE A 200 -10.44 6.64 8.09
C PHE A 200 -9.93 6.33 9.50
N LEU A 201 -8.66 5.93 9.63
CA LEU A 201 -8.03 5.64 10.91
C LEU A 201 -7.88 6.90 11.79
N MET A 202 -7.51 8.04 11.20
CA MET A 202 -7.47 9.32 11.90
C MET A 202 -8.81 9.62 12.56
N LYS A 203 -9.89 9.47 11.81
CA LYS A 203 -11.25 9.68 12.31
C LYS A 203 -11.67 8.62 13.33
N LYS A 204 -11.37 7.35 13.06
CA LYS A 204 -11.71 6.22 13.96
C LYS A 204 -11.07 6.38 15.34
N TYR A 205 -9.82 6.81 15.39
CA TYR A 205 -9.04 6.91 16.64
C TYR A 205 -8.89 8.33 17.18
N ASN A 206 -9.47 9.32 16.48
CA ASN A 206 -9.33 10.74 16.81
C ASN A 206 -7.85 11.17 16.95
N ILE A 207 -7.02 10.77 15.98
CA ILE A 207 -5.58 11.03 15.95
C ILE A 207 -5.29 12.13 14.91
N PRO A 208 -4.65 13.25 15.31
CA PRO A 208 -4.30 14.31 14.39
C PRO A 208 -3.10 13.93 13.49
N VAL A 209 -2.99 14.54 12.32
CA VAL A 209 -1.96 14.24 11.32
C VAL A 209 -0.53 14.32 11.87
N LYS A 210 -0.25 15.28 12.74
CA LYS A 210 1.05 15.44 13.44
C LYS A 210 1.45 14.29 14.35
N SER A 211 0.52 13.38 14.66
CA SER A 211 0.75 12.18 15.47
C SER A 211 0.80 10.90 14.63
N ILE A 212 1.09 11.05 13.33
CA ILE A 212 1.18 9.95 12.37
C ILE A 212 2.56 9.94 11.74
N LEU A 213 3.20 8.77 11.71
CA LEU A 213 4.44 8.51 10.99
C LEU A 213 4.16 7.49 9.89
N GLY A 214 4.54 7.80 8.66
CA GLY A 214 4.33 6.96 7.49
C GLY A 214 5.61 6.56 6.77
N PHE A 215 5.64 5.33 6.25
CA PHE A 215 6.73 4.77 5.45
C PHE A 215 6.19 4.11 4.20
N GLY A 216 6.81 4.38 3.06
CA GLY A 216 6.49 3.74 1.78
C GLY A 216 7.68 3.71 0.86
N ASP A 217 7.58 3.03 -0.28
CA ASP A 217 8.71 2.83 -1.21
C ASP A 217 8.36 3.13 -2.67
N SER A 218 7.10 3.27 -3.03
CA SER A 218 6.64 3.28 -4.41
C SER A 218 5.53 4.29 -4.69
N GLY A 219 5.16 4.46 -5.97
CA GLY A 219 4.18 5.45 -6.41
C GLY A 219 2.80 5.34 -5.77
N ASN A 220 2.38 4.14 -5.37
CA ASN A 220 1.11 3.95 -4.67
C ASN A 220 1.12 4.49 -3.22
N ASP A 221 2.29 4.87 -2.70
CA ASP A 221 2.46 5.51 -1.39
C ASP A 221 2.42 7.04 -1.46
N GLU A 222 2.62 7.61 -2.64
CA GLU A 222 2.82 9.05 -2.84
C GLU A 222 1.70 9.90 -2.22
N ALA A 223 0.45 9.50 -2.43
CA ALA A 223 -0.70 10.28 -1.98
C ALA A 223 -0.77 10.39 -0.46
N TYR A 224 -0.58 9.28 0.28
CA TYR A 224 -0.65 9.34 1.73
C TYR A 224 0.61 9.90 2.36
N LEU A 225 1.80 9.63 1.80
CA LEU A 225 3.04 10.24 2.27
C LEU A 225 3.03 11.76 2.11
N SER A 226 2.48 12.28 0.99
CA SER A 226 2.34 13.73 0.76
C SER A 226 1.35 14.39 1.72
N TYR A 227 0.41 13.65 2.27
CA TYR A 227 -0.58 14.13 3.23
C TYR A 227 -0.03 14.26 4.66
N LEU A 228 1.00 13.46 5.01
CA LEU A 228 1.54 13.38 6.37
C LEU A 228 2.61 14.43 6.63
N GLU A 229 2.67 14.93 7.87
CA GLU A 229 3.75 15.80 8.35
C GLU A 229 5.05 15.01 8.56
N HIS A 230 4.94 13.76 9.05
CA HIS A 230 6.06 12.86 9.27
C HIS A 230 5.96 11.68 8.31
N ALA A 231 6.66 11.78 7.20
CA ALA A 231 6.67 10.77 6.15
C ALA A 231 8.08 10.54 5.64
N TYR A 232 8.40 9.28 5.40
CA TYR A 232 9.67 8.86 4.83
C TYR A 232 9.45 7.91 3.65
N LEU A 233 10.13 8.19 2.55
CA LEU A 233 10.34 7.21 1.50
C LEU A 233 11.51 6.31 1.93
N MET A 234 11.35 5.01 1.75
CA MET A 234 12.43 4.06 2.06
C MET A 234 13.65 4.33 1.16
N SER A 235 14.86 4.31 1.75
CA SER A 235 16.10 4.56 0.99
C SER A 235 16.37 3.51 -0.11
N ASN A 236 15.78 2.32 0.00
CA ASN A 236 15.80 1.28 -1.03
C ASN A 236 14.74 1.46 -2.14
N SER A 237 13.92 2.51 -2.10
CA SER A 237 12.99 2.82 -3.19
C SER A 237 13.72 2.87 -4.53
N ARG A 238 13.07 2.39 -5.59
CA ARG A 238 13.57 2.45 -6.97
C ARG A 238 13.02 3.62 -7.77
N ASP A 239 12.13 4.39 -7.17
CA ASP A 239 11.50 5.54 -7.82
C ASP A 239 12.32 6.82 -7.57
N GLU A 240 13.14 7.18 -8.55
CA GLU A 240 14.01 8.37 -8.46
C GLU A 240 13.22 9.69 -8.40
N ALA A 241 12.02 9.74 -8.95
CA ALA A 241 11.18 10.93 -8.87
C ALA A 241 10.65 11.13 -7.43
N LEU A 242 10.25 10.04 -6.78
CA LEU A 242 9.83 10.09 -5.38
C LEU A 242 10.99 10.39 -4.43
N LYS A 243 12.20 9.88 -4.71
CA LYS A 243 13.40 10.22 -3.91
C LYS A 243 13.73 11.71 -3.90
N GLN A 244 13.40 12.42 -4.98
CA GLN A 244 13.58 13.88 -5.04
C GLN A 244 12.47 14.63 -4.28
N LYS A 245 11.34 13.99 -4.06
CA LYS A 245 10.15 14.60 -3.44
C LYS A 245 10.08 14.40 -1.93
N PHE A 246 10.52 13.25 -1.43
CA PHE A 246 10.35 12.86 -0.03
C PHE A 246 11.67 12.78 0.73
N ARG A 247 11.59 12.91 2.05
CA ARG A 247 12.70 12.56 2.94
C ARG A 247 12.95 11.06 2.87
N LEU A 248 14.22 10.66 2.77
CA LEU A 248 14.61 9.26 2.74
C LEU A 248 14.88 8.75 4.15
N THR A 249 14.55 7.48 4.41
CA THR A 249 15.05 6.82 5.60
C THR A 249 16.58 6.73 5.55
N LYS A 250 17.24 6.85 6.71
CA LYS A 250 18.70 6.80 6.81
C LYS A 250 19.26 5.42 6.38
N TYR A 251 18.51 4.36 6.66
CA TYR A 251 18.82 2.97 6.31
C TYR A 251 17.64 2.34 5.60
N PRO A 252 17.86 1.29 4.79
CA PRO A 252 16.78 0.56 4.14
C PRO A 252 16.00 -0.30 5.16
N TYR A 253 14.78 -0.68 4.82
CA TYR A 253 13.94 -1.67 5.50
C TYR A 253 13.86 -1.48 7.03
N TYR A 254 14.01 -2.56 7.78
CA TYR A 254 13.81 -2.66 9.23
C TYR A 254 14.65 -1.68 10.05
N GLN A 255 15.90 -1.42 9.63
CA GLN A 255 16.79 -0.46 10.31
C GLN A 255 16.27 0.97 10.19
N GLY A 256 15.84 1.36 8.98
CA GLY A 256 15.27 2.69 8.73
C GLY A 256 14.00 2.91 9.53
N ILE A 257 13.09 1.93 9.50
CA ILE A 257 11.86 1.97 10.29
C ILE A 257 12.18 2.09 11.78
N THR A 258 13.04 1.23 12.31
CA THR A 258 13.41 1.20 13.73
C THR A 258 13.96 2.53 14.22
N LEU A 259 14.87 3.15 13.44
CA LEU A 259 15.46 4.43 13.77
C LEU A 259 14.40 5.53 13.85
N HIS A 260 13.65 5.71 12.75
CA HIS A 260 12.70 6.82 12.66
C HIS A 260 11.48 6.64 13.58
N VAL A 261 11.08 5.40 13.89
CA VAL A 261 10.06 5.15 14.93
C VAL A 261 10.55 5.58 16.31
N LYS A 262 11.82 5.29 16.68
CA LYS A 262 12.41 5.74 17.95
C LYS A 262 12.44 7.27 18.03
N GLU A 263 12.95 7.94 16.99
CA GLU A 263 13.00 9.40 16.90
C GLU A 263 11.59 10.01 17.03
N PHE A 264 10.61 9.46 16.33
CA PHE A 264 9.23 9.91 16.36
C PHE A 264 8.59 9.78 17.75
N VAL A 265 8.79 8.68 18.43
CA VAL A 265 8.23 8.47 19.77
C VAL A 265 8.91 9.34 20.81
N GLU A 266 10.22 9.59 20.68
CA GLU A 266 11.00 10.44 21.55
C GLU A 266 10.84 11.94 21.28
N GLY A 267 10.12 12.31 20.21
CA GLY A 267 9.94 13.72 19.81
C GLY A 267 11.20 14.37 19.25
N LYS A 268 12.13 13.57 18.75
CA LYS A 268 13.39 14.00 18.14
C LYS A 268 13.20 14.02 16.61
N TYR A 269 12.66 15.10 16.08
CA TYR A 269 12.53 15.29 14.63
C TYR A 269 13.64 16.21 14.14
N ASP A 270 14.38 15.79 13.12
CA ASP A 270 15.14 16.71 12.30
C ASP A 270 14.17 17.36 11.31
N TYR A 271 13.87 18.64 11.52
CA TYR A 271 13.07 19.47 10.60
C TYR A 271 13.90 19.94 9.42
#